data_ceea6b34a5f08b8d1949183e2e9b5105
#
_entry.id   ceea6b34a5f08b8d1949183e2e9b5105
#
_cell.length_a   1.000
_cell.length_b   1.000
_cell.length_c   1.000
_cell.angle_alpha   90.00
_cell.angle_beta   90.00
_cell.angle_gamma   90.00
#
_symmetry.space_group_name_H-M   'P 1'
#
loop_
_entity.id
_entity.type
_entity.pdbx_description
1 polymer ?
#
loop_
_entity_poly.entity_id
_entity_poly.type
_entity_poly.pdbx_seq_one_letter_code
_entity_poly.pdbx_strand_id
1 'polypeptide(L)'
;MAKILAVDDEPAILEMIESILNKDGHLVTKVSNPLKLNMEELHRYDLILLDIMMPGIDGFELCKRIRALVDCPILFLTAKTEENSLVNGLSLGADDYISKPFGVMELRARINAHLRREHREHSVRMVLGRVCIQISQKKLLVDDKELPLTKAEYEICEFLAKNRGQVFSKEQILEAVFGFDNESNDSTIITHIKNIRAKFADYDY
;
A
#
# COMPACT_ATOMS: atom_id res chain seq x y z
N MET A 1 9.88 -10.66 -2.27
CA MET A 1 8.88 -11.49 -3.00
C MET A 1 7.57 -10.71 -2.96
N ALA A 2 7.03 -10.33 -4.10
CA ALA A 2 5.77 -9.59 -4.21
C ALA A 2 4.72 -10.45 -4.93
N LYS A 3 3.44 -10.22 -4.62
CA LYS A 3 2.29 -10.83 -5.29
C LYS A 3 1.78 -9.86 -6.36
N ILE A 4 1.83 -10.25 -7.61
CA ILE A 4 1.48 -9.41 -8.75
C ILE A 4 0.25 -10.01 -9.45
N LEU A 5 -0.77 -9.20 -9.68
CA LEU A 5 -1.91 -9.55 -10.51
C LEU A 5 -1.65 -9.07 -11.94
N ALA A 6 -1.80 -9.95 -12.91
CA ALA A 6 -1.74 -9.60 -14.33
C ALA A 6 -3.10 -9.93 -14.99
N VAL A 7 -3.72 -8.91 -15.57
CA VAL A 7 -5.03 -9.00 -16.24
C VAL A 7 -4.83 -8.59 -17.70
N ASP A 8 -5.03 -9.54 -18.63
CA ASP A 8 -4.81 -9.36 -20.06
C ASP A 8 -5.57 -10.48 -20.80
N ASP A 9 -6.32 -10.17 -21.83
CA ASP A 9 -7.09 -11.18 -22.58
C ASP A 9 -6.23 -12.09 -23.46
N GLU A 10 -4.95 -11.74 -23.69
CA GLU A 10 -3.98 -12.53 -24.42
C GLU A 10 -3.21 -13.49 -23.49
N PRO A 11 -3.47 -14.82 -23.50
CA PRO A 11 -2.76 -15.76 -22.63
C PRO A 11 -1.24 -15.76 -22.86
N ALA A 12 -0.78 -15.51 -24.08
CA ALA A 12 0.64 -15.46 -24.42
C ALA A 12 1.38 -14.32 -23.66
N ILE A 13 0.72 -13.17 -23.51
CA ILE A 13 1.25 -12.03 -22.73
C ILE A 13 1.33 -12.40 -21.25
N LEU A 14 0.29 -13.03 -20.69
CA LEU A 14 0.25 -13.47 -19.30
C LEU A 14 1.38 -14.50 -19.01
N GLU A 15 1.60 -15.48 -19.90
CA GLU A 15 2.69 -16.45 -19.76
C GLU A 15 4.05 -15.78 -19.80
N MET A 16 4.24 -14.82 -20.71
CA MET A 16 5.49 -14.06 -20.80
C MET A 16 5.74 -13.26 -19.53
N ILE A 17 4.75 -12.53 -19.02
CA ILE A 17 4.84 -11.75 -17.78
C ILE A 17 5.21 -12.66 -16.61
N GLU A 18 4.51 -13.78 -16.46
CA GLU A 18 4.78 -14.76 -15.40
C GLU A 18 6.22 -15.30 -15.49
N SER A 19 6.65 -15.71 -16.69
CA SER A 19 8.00 -16.22 -16.91
C SER A 19 9.11 -15.21 -16.56
N ILE A 20 8.85 -13.92 -16.84
CA ILE A 20 9.79 -12.84 -16.54
C ILE A 20 9.85 -12.61 -15.01
N LEU A 21 8.71 -12.45 -14.38
CA LEU A 21 8.63 -12.00 -12.99
C LEU A 21 8.91 -13.12 -11.97
N ASN A 22 8.63 -14.38 -12.32
CA ASN A 22 9.00 -15.52 -11.50
C ASN A 22 10.54 -15.65 -11.37
N LYS A 23 11.30 -15.27 -12.39
CA LYS A 23 12.78 -15.23 -12.33
C LYS A 23 13.30 -14.19 -11.33
N ASP A 24 12.49 -13.17 -11.03
CA ASP A 24 12.80 -12.14 -10.03
C ASP A 24 12.25 -12.51 -8.64
N GLY A 25 11.67 -13.70 -8.49
CA GLY A 25 11.14 -14.19 -7.22
C GLY A 25 9.78 -13.60 -6.84
N HIS A 26 9.02 -13.04 -7.81
CA HIS A 26 7.65 -12.60 -7.60
C HIS A 26 6.65 -13.74 -7.84
N LEU A 27 5.44 -13.63 -7.29
CA LEU A 27 4.32 -14.53 -7.57
C LEU A 27 3.33 -13.82 -8.47
N VAL A 28 3.03 -14.40 -9.63
CA VAL A 28 2.10 -13.82 -10.61
C VAL A 28 0.80 -14.60 -10.63
N THR A 29 -0.32 -13.90 -10.40
CA THR A 29 -1.66 -14.42 -10.65
C THR A 29 -2.14 -13.90 -11.99
N LYS A 30 -2.53 -14.80 -12.88
CA LYS A 30 -2.97 -14.50 -14.24
C LYS A 30 -4.49 -14.53 -14.35
N VAL A 31 -5.09 -13.50 -14.96
CA VAL A 31 -6.52 -13.41 -15.23
C VAL A 31 -6.72 -13.04 -16.71
N SER A 32 -7.16 -14.00 -17.52
CA SER A 32 -7.43 -13.80 -18.95
C SER A 32 -8.86 -13.31 -19.23
N ASN A 33 -9.74 -13.36 -18.26
CA ASN A 33 -11.10 -12.85 -18.38
C ASN A 33 -11.38 -11.87 -17.23
N PRO A 34 -11.38 -10.56 -17.49
CA PRO A 34 -11.55 -9.53 -16.47
C PRO A 34 -12.89 -9.63 -15.72
N LEU A 35 -13.92 -10.22 -16.34
CA LEU A 35 -15.24 -10.43 -15.70
C LEU A 35 -15.21 -11.50 -14.60
N LYS A 36 -14.18 -12.34 -14.56
CA LYS A 36 -13.95 -13.35 -13.52
C LYS A 36 -13.03 -12.88 -12.40
N LEU A 37 -12.63 -11.62 -12.41
CA LEU A 37 -11.75 -11.05 -11.40
C LEU A 37 -12.45 -11.03 -10.03
N ASN A 38 -11.81 -11.64 -9.03
CA ASN A 38 -12.31 -11.60 -7.65
C ASN A 38 -11.94 -10.26 -6.99
N MET A 39 -12.91 -9.36 -6.91
CA MET A 39 -12.72 -8.02 -6.32
C MET A 39 -12.39 -8.05 -4.83
N GLU A 40 -12.85 -9.06 -4.09
CA GLU A 40 -12.59 -9.17 -2.63
C GLU A 40 -11.14 -9.51 -2.31
N GLU A 41 -10.42 -10.12 -3.24
CA GLU A 41 -9.03 -10.55 -3.04
C GLU A 41 -7.99 -9.53 -3.53
N LEU A 42 -8.41 -8.43 -4.14
CA LEU A 42 -7.50 -7.45 -4.74
C LEU A 42 -6.52 -6.84 -3.72
N HIS A 43 -6.95 -6.67 -2.48
CA HIS A 43 -6.12 -6.15 -1.39
C HIS A 43 -4.88 -7.01 -1.06
N ARG A 44 -4.79 -8.24 -1.61
CA ARG A 44 -3.67 -9.17 -1.39
C ARG A 44 -2.50 -8.97 -2.34
N TYR A 45 -2.67 -8.13 -3.37
CA TYR A 45 -1.64 -7.90 -4.37
C TYR A 45 -0.83 -6.64 -4.05
N ASP A 46 0.47 -6.73 -4.32
CA ASP A 46 1.43 -5.65 -4.12
C ASP A 46 1.56 -4.76 -5.38
N LEU A 47 1.07 -5.24 -6.54
CA LEU A 47 1.04 -4.52 -7.81
C LEU A 47 0.05 -5.18 -8.77
N ILE A 48 -0.62 -4.36 -9.59
CA ILE A 48 -1.55 -4.81 -10.63
C ILE A 48 -1.05 -4.36 -12.00
N LEU A 49 -0.94 -5.30 -12.93
CA LEU A 49 -0.74 -5.06 -14.36
C LEU A 49 -2.11 -5.23 -15.04
N LEU A 50 -2.52 -4.25 -15.82
CA LEU A 50 -3.86 -4.21 -16.39
C LEU A 50 -3.81 -3.81 -17.86
N ASP A 51 -4.24 -4.71 -18.74
CA ASP A 51 -4.42 -4.33 -20.14
C ASP A 51 -5.59 -3.37 -20.32
N ILE A 52 -5.45 -2.43 -21.24
CA ILE A 52 -6.49 -1.45 -21.53
C ILE A 52 -7.51 -2.03 -22.49
N MET A 53 -7.07 -2.81 -23.50
CA MET A 53 -7.90 -3.24 -24.61
C MET A 53 -8.38 -4.68 -24.44
N MET A 54 -9.36 -4.90 -23.58
CA MET A 54 -9.90 -6.23 -23.33
C MET A 54 -11.35 -6.36 -23.79
N PRO A 55 -11.78 -7.54 -24.29
CA PRO A 55 -13.18 -7.79 -24.62
C PRO A 55 -14.08 -7.71 -23.39
N GLY A 56 -15.21 -7.05 -23.52
CA GLY A 56 -16.28 -7.02 -22.51
C GLY A 56 -16.14 -5.92 -21.46
N ILE A 57 -14.95 -5.47 -21.12
CA ILE A 57 -14.73 -4.32 -20.23
C ILE A 57 -13.45 -3.58 -20.63
N ASP A 58 -13.53 -2.26 -20.73
CA ASP A 58 -12.38 -1.39 -20.94
C ASP A 58 -11.52 -1.37 -19.68
N GLY A 59 -10.19 -1.50 -19.85
CA GLY A 59 -9.24 -1.46 -18.74
C GLY A 59 -9.28 -0.17 -17.93
N PHE A 60 -9.63 0.95 -18.53
CA PHE A 60 -9.83 2.21 -17.81
C PHE A 60 -11.01 2.14 -16.84
N GLU A 61 -12.14 1.58 -17.29
CA GLU A 61 -13.32 1.39 -16.43
C GLU A 61 -13.02 0.38 -15.31
N LEU A 62 -12.29 -0.68 -15.63
CA LEU A 62 -11.86 -1.65 -14.62
C LEU A 62 -10.90 -1.02 -13.61
N CYS A 63 -9.94 -0.23 -14.05
CA CYS A 63 -9.02 0.51 -13.18
C CYS A 63 -9.76 1.40 -12.18
N LYS A 64 -10.75 2.17 -12.66
CA LYS A 64 -11.58 3.03 -11.83
C LYS A 64 -12.31 2.24 -10.72
N ARG A 65 -12.82 1.04 -11.04
CA ARG A 65 -13.48 0.16 -10.06
C ARG A 65 -12.47 -0.41 -9.06
N ILE A 66 -11.31 -0.84 -9.53
CA ILE A 66 -10.26 -1.44 -8.70
C ILE A 66 -9.64 -0.39 -7.77
N ARG A 67 -9.39 0.83 -8.25
CA ARG A 67 -8.71 1.87 -7.49
C ARG A 67 -9.38 2.21 -6.16
N ALA A 68 -10.69 2.09 -6.08
CA ALA A 68 -11.44 2.29 -4.83
C ALA A 68 -11.23 1.17 -3.79
N LEU A 69 -10.64 0.04 -4.20
CA LEU A 69 -10.50 -1.17 -3.38
C LEU A 69 -9.04 -1.48 -2.98
N VAL A 70 -8.07 -0.83 -3.65
CA VAL A 70 -6.64 -1.12 -3.44
C VAL A 70 -5.81 0.16 -3.37
N ASP A 71 -4.73 0.10 -2.59
CA ASP A 71 -3.72 1.16 -2.52
C ASP A 71 -2.47 0.83 -3.34
N CYS A 72 -2.30 -0.44 -3.75
CA CYS A 72 -1.13 -0.87 -4.51
C CYS A 72 -1.05 -0.22 -5.91
N PRO A 73 0.15 -0.11 -6.51
CA PRO A 73 0.33 0.43 -7.84
C PRO A 73 -0.43 -0.35 -8.91
N ILE A 74 -1.10 0.40 -9.82
CA ILE A 74 -1.76 -0.12 -11.02
C ILE A 74 -1.00 0.39 -12.23
N LEU A 75 -0.42 -0.52 -13.03
CA LEU A 75 0.30 -0.19 -14.25
C LEU A 75 -0.49 -0.69 -15.46
N PHE A 76 -0.77 0.19 -16.39
CA PHE A 76 -1.40 -0.20 -17.64
C PHE A 76 -0.41 -0.88 -18.60
N LEU A 77 -0.90 -1.93 -19.27
CA LEU A 77 -0.30 -2.49 -20.47
C LEU A 77 -1.10 -1.97 -21.67
N THR A 78 -0.48 -1.33 -22.64
CA THR A 78 -1.22 -0.68 -23.70
C THR A 78 -0.55 -0.77 -25.06
N ALA A 79 -1.32 -1.09 -26.11
CA ALA A 79 -0.91 -0.93 -27.49
C ALA A 79 -1.12 0.53 -27.98
N LYS A 80 -1.82 1.38 -27.21
CA LYS A 80 -2.10 2.77 -27.58
C LYS A 80 -0.96 3.68 -27.17
N THR A 81 -0.37 4.36 -28.15
CA THR A 81 0.67 5.39 -27.99
C THR A 81 0.10 6.82 -28.01
N GLU A 82 -1.23 6.99 -28.11
CA GLU A 82 -1.84 8.31 -28.16
C GLU A 82 -1.73 9.01 -26.80
N GLU A 83 -1.07 10.15 -26.76
CA GLU A 83 -0.81 10.95 -25.55
C GLU A 83 -2.10 11.26 -24.75
N ASN A 84 -3.22 11.51 -25.42
CA ASN A 84 -4.51 11.78 -24.78
C ASN A 84 -5.06 10.57 -24.00
N SER A 85 -4.80 9.36 -24.47
CA SER A 85 -5.24 8.13 -23.77
C SER A 85 -4.39 7.86 -22.53
N LEU A 86 -3.09 8.21 -22.56
CA LEU A 86 -2.17 8.06 -21.44
C LEU A 86 -2.46 9.08 -20.32
N VAL A 87 -2.73 10.33 -20.67
CA VAL A 87 -3.11 11.38 -19.71
C VAL A 87 -4.44 11.03 -19.01
N ASN A 88 -5.40 10.50 -19.78
CA ASN A 88 -6.67 10.04 -19.20
C ASN A 88 -6.46 8.86 -18.24
N GLY A 89 -5.60 7.90 -18.57
CA GLY A 89 -5.32 6.73 -17.71
C GLY A 89 -4.73 7.11 -16.35
N LEU A 90 -3.77 8.02 -16.34
CA LEU A 90 -3.15 8.51 -15.10
C LEU A 90 -4.14 9.30 -14.24
N SER A 91 -5.02 10.10 -14.85
CA SER A 91 -6.07 10.85 -14.13
C SER A 91 -7.17 9.94 -13.55
N LEU A 92 -7.30 8.69 -14.03
CA LEU A 92 -8.23 7.68 -13.51
C LEU A 92 -7.65 6.85 -12.34
N GLY A 93 -6.40 7.11 -11.93
CA GLY A 93 -5.78 6.50 -10.76
C GLY A 93 -4.78 5.39 -11.06
N ALA A 94 -4.32 5.25 -12.32
CA ALA A 94 -3.16 4.43 -12.62
C ALA A 94 -1.86 5.17 -12.27
N ASP A 95 -0.84 4.41 -11.88
CA ASP A 95 0.45 4.94 -11.42
C ASP A 95 1.49 5.01 -12.55
N ASP A 96 1.36 4.20 -13.60
CA ASP A 96 2.26 4.16 -14.76
C ASP A 96 1.63 3.39 -15.93
N TYR A 97 2.33 3.37 -17.06
CA TYR A 97 1.96 2.57 -18.23
C TYR A 97 3.18 1.94 -18.89
N ILE A 98 2.96 0.84 -19.58
CA ILE A 98 3.97 0.08 -20.35
C ILE A 98 3.41 -0.18 -21.73
N SER A 99 4.08 0.32 -22.76
CA SER A 99 3.64 0.16 -24.15
C SER A 99 3.93 -1.24 -24.67
N LYS A 100 2.94 -1.89 -25.30
CA LYS A 100 3.12 -3.14 -26.05
C LYS A 100 3.60 -2.82 -27.47
N PRO A 101 4.62 -3.53 -28.02
CA PRO A 101 5.38 -4.60 -27.39
C PRO A 101 6.44 -4.04 -26.40
N PHE A 102 6.55 -4.63 -25.22
CA PHE A 102 7.52 -4.22 -24.22
C PHE A 102 8.70 -5.18 -24.12
N GLY A 103 9.86 -4.61 -23.81
CA GLY A 103 11.07 -5.38 -23.54
C GLY A 103 11.08 -5.97 -22.13
N VAL A 104 11.71 -7.13 -21.97
CA VAL A 104 11.90 -7.79 -20.65
C VAL A 104 12.50 -6.84 -19.63
N MET A 105 13.54 -6.10 -20.02
CA MET A 105 14.24 -5.17 -19.13
C MET A 105 13.37 -3.97 -18.74
N GLU A 106 12.55 -3.47 -19.63
CA GLU A 106 11.62 -2.37 -19.36
C GLU A 106 10.55 -2.79 -18.34
N LEU A 107 9.88 -3.93 -18.59
CA LEU A 107 8.88 -4.47 -17.68
C LEU A 107 9.44 -4.62 -16.25
N ARG A 108 10.60 -5.27 -16.13
CA ARG A 108 11.29 -5.48 -14.85
C ARG A 108 11.65 -4.16 -14.17
N ALA A 109 12.21 -3.21 -14.92
CA ALA A 109 12.65 -1.93 -14.36
C ALA A 109 11.47 -1.13 -13.77
N ARG A 110 10.34 -1.06 -14.50
CA ARG A 110 9.15 -0.33 -14.06
C ARG A 110 8.51 -0.99 -12.85
N ILE A 111 8.27 -2.31 -12.90
CA ILE A 111 7.69 -3.05 -11.77
C ILE A 111 8.55 -2.89 -10.51
N ASN A 112 9.87 -3.11 -10.63
CA ASN A 112 10.77 -2.96 -9.49
C ASN A 112 10.85 -1.52 -8.96
N ALA A 113 10.68 -0.50 -9.83
CA ALA A 113 10.64 0.89 -9.40
C ALA A 113 9.40 1.17 -8.54
N HIS A 114 8.22 0.69 -8.96
CA HIS A 114 6.97 0.85 -8.22
C HIS A 114 6.96 0.04 -6.91
N LEU A 115 7.34 -1.24 -6.94
CA LEU A 115 7.45 -2.06 -5.73
C LEU A 115 8.44 -1.47 -4.71
N ARG A 116 9.56 -0.88 -5.17
CA ARG A 116 10.52 -0.20 -4.28
C ARG A 116 9.94 1.08 -3.69
N ARG A 117 9.12 1.84 -4.42
CA ARG A 117 8.43 3.05 -3.93
C ARG A 117 7.42 2.66 -2.85
N GLU A 118 6.58 1.66 -3.11
CA GLU A 118 5.67 1.07 -2.14
C GLU A 118 6.40 0.62 -0.87
N HIS A 119 7.47 -0.16 -1.01
CA HIS A 119 8.27 -0.56 0.15
C HIS A 119 8.88 0.63 0.91
N ARG A 120 9.19 1.75 0.25
CA ARG A 120 9.65 2.97 0.92
C ARG A 120 8.52 3.71 1.62
N GLU A 121 7.36 3.81 1.02
CA GLU A 121 6.17 4.42 1.62
C GLU A 121 5.66 3.60 2.80
N HIS A 122 5.63 2.27 2.68
CA HIS A 122 5.31 1.37 3.79
C HIS A 122 6.44 1.21 4.82
N SER A 123 7.68 1.52 4.47
CA SER A 123 8.81 1.54 5.41
C SER A 123 9.11 2.94 5.94
N VAL A 124 8.09 3.80 6.05
CA VAL A 124 8.28 5.11 6.66
C VAL A 124 8.73 4.92 8.11
N ARG A 125 10.01 5.14 8.31
CA ARG A 125 10.61 5.26 9.64
C ARG A 125 10.50 6.72 10.06
N MET A 126 9.78 6.98 11.11
CA MET A 126 9.79 8.28 11.77
C MET A 126 10.81 8.24 12.88
N VAL A 127 11.91 9.01 12.75
CA VAL A 127 12.93 9.12 13.78
C VAL A 127 12.71 10.42 14.55
N LEU A 128 12.47 10.30 15.84
CA LEU A 128 12.19 11.38 16.77
C LEU A 128 13.19 11.29 17.94
N GLY A 129 14.37 11.84 17.74
CA GLY A 129 15.47 11.68 18.70
C GLY A 129 15.89 10.21 18.85
N ARG A 130 15.70 9.66 20.06
CA ARG A 130 16.00 8.25 20.38
C ARG A 130 14.88 7.28 19.97
N VAL A 131 13.69 7.81 19.59
CA VAL A 131 12.53 7.01 19.22
C VAL A 131 12.48 6.80 17.72
N CYS A 132 12.31 5.56 17.27
CA CYS A 132 12.10 5.18 15.89
C CYS A 132 10.76 4.43 15.76
N ILE A 133 9.81 4.99 15.02
CA ILE A 133 8.52 4.36 14.72
C ILE A 133 8.61 3.70 13.35
N GLN A 134 8.45 2.40 13.30
CA GLN A 134 8.39 1.60 12.07
C GLN A 134 6.93 1.37 11.69
N ILE A 135 6.38 2.25 10.85
CA ILE A 135 4.93 2.29 10.55
C ILE A 135 4.45 0.99 9.90
N SER A 136 5.22 0.45 8.95
CA SER A 136 4.87 -0.81 8.26
C SER A 136 4.84 -2.03 9.18
N GLN A 137 5.69 -2.05 10.21
CA GLN A 137 5.77 -3.18 11.15
C GLN A 137 4.94 -2.94 12.41
N LYS A 138 4.32 -1.76 12.53
CA LYS A 138 3.61 -1.29 13.74
C LYS A 138 4.45 -1.46 15.00
N LYS A 139 5.74 -1.12 14.91
CA LYS A 139 6.72 -1.22 15.99
C LYS A 139 7.28 0.16 16.35
N LEU A 140 7.53 0.34 17.64
CA LEU A 140 8.24 1.48 18.16
C LEU A 140 9.53 0.99 18.86
N LEU A 141 10.65 1.61 18.51
CA LEU A 141 11.95 1.33 19.11
C LEU A 141 12.44 2.55 19.86
N VAL A 142 13.11 2.32 20.98
CA VAL A 142 13.87 3.32 21.74
C VAL A 142 15.32 2.82 21.81
N ASP A 143 16.26 3.60 21.28
CA ASP A 143 17.67 3.20 21.16
C ASP A 143 17.84 1.81 20.50
N ASP A 144 17.16 1.59 19.36
CA ASP A 144 17.14 0.36 18.58
C ASP A 144 16.55 -0.88 19.30
N LYS A 145 16.00 -0.72 20.51
CA LYS A 145 15.28 -1.78 21.22
C LYS A 145 13.77 -1.61 21.08
N GLU A 146 13.07 -2.69 20.77
CA GLU A 146 11.63 -2.67 20.62
C GLU A 146 10.93 -2.38 21.97
N LEU A 147 10.09 -1.34 21.99
CA LEU A 147 9.20 -1.04 23.11
C LEU A 147 7.92 -1.87 22.96
N PRO A 148 7.60 -2.78 23.89
CA PRO A 148 6.43 -3.66 23.76
C PRO A 148 5.14 -2.88 24.02
N LEU A 149 4.53 -2.36 22.97
CA LEU A 149 3.25 -1.65 23.00
C LEU A 149 2.11 -2.57 22.57
N THR A 150 0.94 -2.39 23.20
CA THR A 150 -0.31 -2.93 22.68
C THR A 150 -0.69 -2.20 21.38
N LYS A 151 -1.61 -2.78 20.60
CA LYS A 151 -2.08 -2.15 19.35
C LYS A 151 -2.59 -0.71 19.60
N ALA A 152 -3.42 -0.52 20.61
CA ALA A 152 -3.96 0.78 20.96
C ALA A 152 -2.89 1.79 21.39
N GLU A 153 -1.92 1.37 22.21
CA GLU A 153 -0.79 2.21 22.63
C GLU A 153 0.10 2.61 21.44
N TYR A 154 0.35 1.67 20.52
CA TYR A 154 1.09 1.98 19.30
C TYR A 154 0.36 3.01 18.42
N GLU A 155 -0.94 2.82 18.18
CA GLU A 155 -1.76 3.72 17.35
C GLU A 155 -1.82 5.14 17.93
N ILE A 156 -1.87 5.27 19.24
CA ILE A 156 -1.76 6.57 19.93
C ILE A 156 -0.38 7.20 19.70
N CYS A 157 0.69 6.44 19.88
CA CYS A 157 2.06 6.92 19.64
C CYS A 157 2.26 7.36 18.18
N GLU A 158 1.78 6.57 17.24
CA GLU A 158 1.86 6.87 15.81
C GLU A 158 1.10 8.16 15.46
N PHE A 159 -0.13 8.32 15.97
CA PHE A 159 -0.93 9.52 15.78
C PHE A 159 -0.22 10.77 16.29
N LEU A 160 0.28 10.73 17.53
CA LEU A 160 0.98 11.87 18.13
C LEU A 160 2.29 12.20 17.40
N ALA A 161 3.01 11.19 16.94
CA ALA A 161 4.25 11.37 16.19
C ALA A 161 4.01 12.02 14.81
N LYS A 162 2.95 11.60 14.10
CA LYS A 162 2.54 12.21 12.81
C LYS A 162 2.13 13.66 12.97
N ASN A 163 1.59 14.03 14.11
CA ASN A 163 1.10 15.37 14.42
C ASN A 163 2.01 16.13 15.40
N ARG A 164 3.32 15.95 15.27
CA ARG A 164 4.32 16.55 16.14
C ARG A 164 4.17 18.07 16.24
N GLY A 165 4.24 18.58 17.48
CA GLY A 165 4.13 20.01 17.79
C GLY A 165 2.69 20.51 17.96
N GLN A 166 1.71 19.62 17.80
CA GLN A 166 0.30 19.94 18.08
C GLN A 166 -0.13 19.41 19.45
N VAL A 167 -1.12 20.06 20.04
CA VAL A 167 -1.74 19.64 21.31
C VAL A 167 -3.13 19.13 21.01
N PHE A 168 -3.46 17.96 21.54
CA PHE A 168 -4.75 17.30 21.34
C PHE A 168 -5.47 17.08 22.67
N SER A 169 -6.78 17.24 22.69
CA SER A 169 -7.62 16.80 23.79
C SER A 169 -7.74 15.27 23.79
N LYS A 170 -8.21 14.69 24.88
CA LYS A 170 -8.44 13.24 24.99
C LYS A 170 -9.49 12.78 23.98
N GLU A 171 -10.54 13.56 23.81
CA GLU A 171 -11.63 13.32 22.88
C GLU A 171 -11.11 13.30 21.43
N GLN A 172 -10.24 14.24 21.08
CA GLN A 172 -9.62 14.29 19.75
C GLN A 172 -8.73 13.08 19.47
N ILE A 173 -7.97 12.60 20.47
CA ILE A 173 -7.17 11.39 20.32
C ILE A 173 -8.08 10.16 20.19
N LEU A 174 -9.14 10.07 20.99
CA LEU A 174 -10.10 8.97 20.96
C LEU A 174 -10.73 8.86 19.57
N GLU A 175 -11.26 9.96 19.06
CA GLU A 175 -11.91 10.05 17.76
C GLU A 175 -10.95 9.69 16.62
N ALA A 176 -9.73 10.26 16.62
CA ALA A 176 -8.76 10.07 15.56
C ALA A 176 -8.18 8.65 15.50
N VAL A 177 -8.03 7.99 16.65
CA VAL A 177 -7.39 6.66 16.74
C VAL A 177 -8.41 5.52 16.69
N PHE A 178 -9.58 5.70 17.32
CA PHE A 178 -10.55 4.62 17.51
C PHE A 178 -11.89 4.84 16.79
N GLY A 179 -12.12 6.06 16.22
CA GLY A 179 -13.36 6.40 15.52
C GLY A 179 -14.55 6.70 16.47
N PHE A 180 -15.66 7.19 15.89
CA PHE A 180 -16.85 7.61 16.64
C PHE A 180 -17.68 6.46 17.24
N ASP A 181 -17.56 5.23 16.73
CA ASP A 181 -18.40 4.10 17.10
C ASP A 181 -17.89 3.28 18.30
N ASN A 182 -16.80 3.69 18.93
CA ASN A 182 -16.28 2.97 20.09
C ASN A 182 -16.89 3.50 21.39
N GLU A 183 -17.55 2.64 22.15
CA GLU A 183 -18.01 2.88 23.54
C GLU A 183 -16.84 3.11 24.54
N SER A 184 -15.63 3.38 24.03
CA SER A 184 -14.43 3.62 24.84
C SER A 184 -14.54 4.98 25.52
N ASN A 185 -14.67 4.97 26.83
CA ASN A 185 -14.72 6.18 27.66
C ASN A 185 -13.36 6.90 27.71
N ASP A 186 -13.35 8.22 27.98
CA ASP A 186 -12.17 9.06 28.23
C ASP A 186 -11.15 8.45 29.20
N SER A 187 -11.61 7.64 30.15
CA SER A 187 -10.80 6.90 31.11
C SER A 187 -9.83 5.91 30.40
N THR A 188 -10.21 5.40 29.22
CA THR A 188 -9.40 4.45 28.44
C THR A 188 -8.14 5.12 27.87
N ILE A 189 -8.28 6.35 27.33
CA ILE A 189 -7.14 7.13 26.82
C ILE A 189 -6.17 7.47 27.94
N ILE A 190 -6.66 7.90 29.11
CA ILE A 190 -5.82 8.21 30.26
C ILE A 190 -4.99 6.98 30.67
N THR A 191 -5.62 5.81 30.70
CA THR A 191 -4.95 4.56 31.04
C THR A 191 -3.88 4.20 30.03
N HIS A 192 -4.17 4.30 28.71
CA HIS A 192 -3.18 4.05 27.68
C HIS A 192 -1.98 5.01 27.76
N ILE A 193 -2.22 6.31 27.91
CA ILE A 193 -1.15 7.31 28.07
C ILE A 193 -0.30 7.03 29.32
N LYS A 194 -0.94 6.64 30.43
CA LYS A 194 -0.21 6.25 31.65
C LYS A 194 0.69 5.04 31.41
N ASN A 195 0.18 4.02 30.74
CA ASN A 195 0.93 2.81 30.41
C ASN A 195 2.10 3.10 29.44
N ILE A 196 1.84 3.91 28.40
CA ILE A 196 2.88 4.37 27.46
C ILE A 196 3.99 5.06 28.22
N ARG A 197 3.68 6.04 29.08
CA ARG A 197 4.67 6.77 29.89
C ARG A 197 5.47 5.84 30.81
N ALA A 198 4.83 4.88 31.46
CA ALA A 198 5.50 3.90 32.29
C ALA A 198 6.51 3.07 31.50
N LYS A 199 6.13 2.61 30.28
CA LYS A 199 7.03 1.85 29.41
C LYS A 199 8.22 2.67 28.90
N PHE A 200 8.01 3.95 28.59
CA PHE A 200 9.12 4.85 28.22
C PHE A 200 10.06 5.15 29.41
N ALA A 201 9.55 5.21 30.65
CA ALA A 201 10.37 5.44 31.83
C ALA A 201 11.42 4.34 32.05
N ASP A 202 11.17 3.11 31.60
CA ASP A 202 12.13 2.00 31.66
C ASP A 202 13.38 2.24 30.77
N TYR A 203 13.34 3.25 29.90
CA TYR A 203 14.43 3.64 28.99
C TYR A 203 15.05 5.00 29.36
N ASP A 204 14.81 5.52 30.57
CA ASP A 204 15.25 6.86 31.01
C ASP A 204 14.82 7.97 30.01
N TYR A 205 13.58 7.95 29.56
CA TYR A 205 13.04 8.85 28.54
C TYR A 205 11.90 9.71 29.08
#